data_62dc70f9a57aae4d08fb627d99f71786
#
_entry.id   62dc70f9a57aae4d08fb627d99f71786
#
_cell.length_a   1.000
_cell.length_b   1.000
_cell.length_c   1.000
_cell.angle_alpha   90.00
_cell.angle_beta   90.00
_cell.angle_gamma   90.00
#
_symmetry.space_group_name_H-M   'P 1'
#
loop_
_entity.id
_entity.type
_entity.pdbx_description
1 polymer ?
#
loop_
_entity_poly.entity_id
_entity_poly.type
_entity_poly.pdbx_seq_one_letter_code
_entity_poly.pdbx_strand_id
1 'polypeptide(L)'
;MVLPNWDALPVRTKRSRKRLYALLASELSLTAWKSLPYNVKRSKKHLYNYIASAKNLEEYDELAKNNMRSTRNLYTYIKENASGSKPTLTVKVKDGEDNVSGATVTIGSTEKTTDASGETTYSLDFDNYTIMVEATGFEDYSENIKFRANHKTFTIPLEATLCKVTVTAKDGSANKLEDAVITLSKNSTEIASGTTDKDGVCVLEDIRFGTYTLAAVSDDETLAYTGSLTVDDDETATITLTAVEDDNEGGSE
;
A
#
# COMPACT_ATOMS: atom_id res chain seq x y z
N MET A 1 17.91 28.11 -18.06
CA MET A 1 16.63 28.58 -18.61
C MET A 1 15.90 29.36 -17.53
N VAL A 2 15.53 30.62 -17.78
CA VAL A 2 14.85 31.46 -16.76
C VAL A 2 13.68 32.18 -17.41
N LEU A 3 12.49 31.55 -17.31
CA LEU A 3 11.26 32.26 -17.65
C LEU A 3 11.10 33.49 -16.72
N PRO A 4 10.82 34.67 -17.25
CA PRO A 4 10.63 35.87 -16.42
C PRO A 4 9.39 35.75 -15.54
N ASN A 5 9.34 36.51 -14.44
CA ASN A 5 8.13 36.57 -13.62
C ASN A 5 6.98 37.18 -14.41
N TRP A 6 5.75 36.80 -14.13
CA TRP A 6 4.55 37.29 -14.81
C TRP A 6 4.52 38.84 -14.83
N ASP A 7 4.84 39.48 -13.71
CA ASP A 7 4.74 40.92 -13.58
C ASP A 7 5.78 41.66 -14.43
N ALA A 8 6.91 41.04 -14.71
CA ALA A 8 7.94 41.57 -15.61
C ALA A 8 7.59 41.42 -17.10
N LEU A 9 6.55 40.66 -17.46
CA LEU A 9 6.15 40.49 -18.85
C LEU A 9 5.53 41.76 -19.42
N PRO A 10 5.82 42.10 -20.70
CA PRO A 10 5.13 43.22 -21.38
C PRO A 10 3.61 42.99 -21.44
N VAL A 11 2.83 44.04 -21.25
CA VAL A 11 1.35 44.00 -21.29
C VAL A 11 0.82 43.35 -22.57
N ARG A 12 1.43 43.64 -23.71
CA ARG A 12 1.08 43.02 -25.00
C ARG A 12 1.28 41.49 -25.02
N THR A 13 2.25 40.98 -24.28
CA THR A 13 2.51 39.55 -24.14
C THR A 13 1.43 38.90 -23.25
N LYS A 14 1.16 39.48 -22.10
CA LYS A 14 0.12 39.05 -21.15
C LYS A 14 -1.28 38.93 -21.80
N ARG A 15 -1.61 39.83 -22.70
CA ARG A 15 -2.92 39.91 -23.38
C ARG A 15 -3.04 39.03 -24.64
N SER A 16 -1.97 38.39 -25.09
CA SER A 16 -1.95 37.61 -26.33
C SER A 16 -1.51 36.20 -26.08
N ARG A 17 -2.44 35.22 -26.21
CA ARG A 17 -2.13 33.81 -26.13
C ARG A 17 -1.01 33.38 -27.04
N LYS A 18 -1.00 33.88 -28.29
CA LYS A 18 0.06 33.60 -29.28
C LYS A 18 1.44 34.08 -28.81
N ARG A 19 1.52 35.32 -28.26
CA ARG A 19 2.81 35.89 -27.80
C ARG A 19 3.29 35.21 -26.52
N LEU A 20 2.38 34.91 -25.59
CA LEU A 20 2.71 34.20 -24.36
C LEU A 20 3.24 32.79 -24.68
N TYR A 21 2.54 32.08 -25.57
CA TYR A 21 3.03 30.76 -26.03
C TYR A 21 4.38 30.88 -26.75
N ALA A 22 4.58 31.87 -27.62
CA ALA A 22 5.86 32.03 -28.31
C ALA A 22 7.04 32.25 -27.34
N LEU A 23 6.81 32.95 -26.25
CA LEU A 23 7.79 33.08 -25.17
C LEU A 23 8.07 31.73 -24.50
N LEU A 24 7.02 30.99 -24.10
CA LEU A 24 7.17 29.66 -23.52
C LEU A 24 7.87 28.69 -24.48
N ALA A 25 7.49 28.72 -25.76
CA ALA A 25 8.07 27.84 -26.79
C ALA A 25 9.55 28.10 -27.01
N SER A 26 9.99 29.36 -26.98
CA SER A 26 11.40 29.73 -27.07
C SER A 26 12.20 29.18 -25.89
N GLU A 27 11.71 29.41 -24.67
CA GLU A 27 12.42 29.04 -23.46
C GLU A 27 12.36 27.53 -23.16
N LEU A 28 11.25 26.89 -23.53
CA LEU A 28 11.02 25.46 -23.28
C LEU A 28 11.33 24.56 -24.47
N SER A 29 11.88 25.11 -25.56
CA SER A 29 12.18 24.35 -26.79
C SER A 29 10.95 23.60 -27.33
N LEU A 30 9.80 24.28 -27.43
CA LEU A 30 8.56 23.71 -27.94
C LEU A 30 8.38 24.07 -29.42
N THR A 31 7.49 23.32 -30.08
CA THR A 31 7.08 23.59 -31.46
C THR A 31 6.57 25.02 -31.65
N ALA A 32 6.98 25.69 -32.72
CA ALA A 32 6.56 27.05 -33.01
C ALA A 32 5.02 27.17 -33.17
N TRP A 33 4.43 28.28 -32.74
CA TRP A 33 2.99 28.53 -32.85
C TRP A 33 2.39 28.23 -34.22
N LYS A 34 3.11 28.56 -35.29
CA LYS A 34 2.61 28.34 -36.65
C LYS A 34 2.32 26.87 -36.96
N SER A 35 3.16 25.99 -36.44
CA SER A 35 3.11 24.54 -36.67
C SER A 35 2.14 23.81 -35.73
N LEU A 36 1.58 24.49 -34.71
CA LEU A 36 0.59 23.86 -33.83
C LEU A 36 -0.69 23.50 -34.60
N PRO A 37 -1.34 22.38 -34.23
CA PRO A 37 -2.67 22.05 -34.72
C PRO A 37 -3.70 23.15 -34.42
N TYR A 38 -4.73 23.29 -35.27
CA TYR A 38 -5.73 24.34 -35.15
C TYR A 38 -6.54 24.23 -33.83
N ASN A 39 -6.95 23.02 -33.45
CA ASN A 39 -7.67 22.74 -32.21
C ASN A 39 -6.86 23.15 -30.98
N VAL A 40 -5.56 22.94 -30.96
CA VAL A 40 -4.65 23.36 -29.89
C VAL A 40 -4.66 24.88 -29.72
N LYS A 41 -4.65 25.64 -30.82
CA LYS A 41 -4.65 27.12 -30.81
C LYS A 41 -5.94 27.74 -30.26
N ARG A 42 -7.08 27.03 -30.36
CA ARG A 42 -8.40 27.59 -30.02
C ARG A 42 -8.73 27.59 -28.52
N SER A 43 -8.20 26.68 -27.75
CA SER A 43 -8.56 26.49 -26.34
C SER A 43 -7.36 26.72 -25.42
N LYS A 44 -7.62 27.36 -24.28
CA LYS A 44 -6.62 27.48 -23.19
C LYS A 44 -6.21 26.10 -22.68
N LYS A 45 -7.17 25.21 -22.48
CA LYS A 45 -6.95 23.83 -22.04
C LYS A 45 -6.10 23.03 -23.03
N HIS A 46 -6.45 23.03 -24.31
CA HIS A 46 -5.70 22.29 -25.32
C HIS A 46 -4.27 22.81 -25.50
N LEU A 47 -4.07 24.13 -25.44
CA LEU A 47 -2.74 24.71 -25.52
C LEU A 47 -1.91 24.35 -24.29
N TYR A 48 -2.50 24.38 -23.12
CA TYR A 48 -1.82 23.98 -21.90
C TYR A 48 -1.46 22.47 -21.97
N ASN A 49 -2.41 21.57 -22.31
CA ASN A 49 -2.15 20.14 -22.38
C ASN A 49 -1.06 19.80 -23.41
N TYR A 50 -0.96 20.55 -24.50
CA TYR A 50 0.14 20.42 -25.45
C TYR A 50 1.50 20.71 -24.79
N ILE A 51 1.57 21.80 -23.98
CA ILE A 51 2.78 22.13 -23.22
C ILE A 51 3.05 21.06 -22.15
N ALA A 52 2.02 20.66 -21.44
CA ALA A 52 2.09 19.68 -20.38
C ALA A 52 2.64 18.34 -20.88
N SER A 53 2.11 17.83 -21.97
CA SER A 53 2.61 16.61 -22.63
C SER A 53 4.08 16.71 -23.04
N ALA A 54 4.51 17.86 -23.59
CA ALA A 54 5.88 18.07 -24.02
C ALA A 54 6.88 18.31 -22.87
N LYS A 55 6.40 18.67 -21.68
CA LYS A 55 7.20 19.04 -20.50
C LYS A 55 6.90 18.21 -19.27
N ASN A 56 6.15 17.13 -19.44
CA ASN A 56 5.79 16.23 -18.36
C ASN A 56 5.17 16.97 -17.16
N LEU A 57 4.16 17.79 -17.44
CA LEU A 57 3.36 18.47 -16.44
C LEU A 57 2.01 17.78 -16.26
N GLU A 58 1.35 18.03 -15.13
CA GLU A 58 -0.03 17.56 -14.90
C GLU A 58 -0.97 17.97 -16.02
N GLU A 59 -1.94 17.14 -16.37
CA GLU A 59 -3.00 17.50 -17.32
C GLU A 59 -3.86 18.64 -16.75
N TYR A 60 -4.46 19.43 -17.62
CA TYR A 60 -5.24 20.61 -17.22
C TYR A 60 -6.33 20.29 -16.19
N ASP A 61 -7.01 19.17 -16.35
CA ASP A 61 -8.12 18.78 -15.47
C ASP A 61 -7.67 18.26 -14.10
N GLU A 62 -6.39 17.87 -13.98
CA GLU A 62 -5.78 17.43 -12.72
C GLU A 62 -5.19 18.59 -11.90
N LEU A 63 -5.02 19.75 -12.54
CA LEU A 63 -4.48 20.92 -11.86
C LEU A 63 -5.37 21.39 -10.71
N ALA A 64 -4.74 21.87 -9.65
CA ALA A 64 -5.45 22.60 -8.59
C ALA A 64 -6.31 23.72 -9.19
N LYS A 65 -7.54 23.89 -8.69
CA LYS A 65 -8.51 24.89 -9.20
C LYS A 65 -7.91 26.29 -9.30
N ASN A 66 -7.01 26.65 -8.39
CA ASN A 66 -6.34 27.96 -8.42
C ASN A 66 -5.45 28.13 -9.66
N ASN A 67 -4.76 27.09 -10.10
CA ASN A 67 -3.89 27.13 -11.29
C ASN A 67 -4.69 27.31 -12.57
N MET A 68 -5.88 26.74 -12.65
CA MET A 68 -6.77 26.86 -13.79
C MET A 68 -7.47 28.22 -13.91
N ARG A 69 -7.59 28.99 -12.82
CA ARG A 69 -8.39 30.22 -12.72
C ARG A 69 -7.99 31.30 -13.71
N SER A 70 -6.69 31.48 -13.95
CA SER A 70 -6.20 32.54 -14.80
C SER A 70 -5.02 32.10 -15.68
N THR A 71 -4.78 32.85 -16.75
CA THR A 71 -3.59 32.68 -17.58
C THR A 71 -2.30 32.96 -16.80
N ARG A 72 -2.35 33.89 -15.83
CA ARG A 72 -1.23 34.18 -14.93
C ARG A 72 -0.85 32.93 -14.11
N ASN A 73 -1.84 32.32 -13.47
CA ASN A 73 -1.61 31.17 -12.62
C ASN A 73 -1.06 29.98 -13.43
N LEU A 74 -1.64 29.70 -14.61
CA LEU A 74 -1.10 28.67 -15.51
C LEU A 74 0.34 28.95 -15.95
N TYR A 75 0.66 30.20 -16.30
CA TYR A 75 2.02 30.57 -16.66
C TYR A 75 2.98 30.35 -15.50
N THR A 76 2.60 30.79 -14.29
CA THR A 76 3.40 30.60 -13.06
C THR A 76 3.63 29.12 -12.79
N TYR A 77 2.58 28.30 -12.87
CA TYR A 77 2.68 26.84 -12.73
C TYR A 77 3.66 26.23 -13.75
N ILE A 78 3.52 26.58 -15.05
CA ILE A 78 4.44 26.10 -16.08
C ILE A 78 5.87 26.53 -15.78
N LYS A 79 6.07 27.80 -15.38
CA LYS A 79 7.39 28.32 -15.05
C LYS A 79 8.07 27.55 -13.91
N GLU A 80 7.31 27.24 -12.88
CA GLU A 80 7.83 26.56 -11.67
C GLU A 80 8.06 25.06 -11.88
N ASN A 81 7.27 24.42 -12.74
CA ASN A 81 7.25 22.96 -12.86
C ASN A 81 7.84 22.41 -14.18
N ALA A 82 7.96 23.23 -15.23
CA ALA A 82 8.52 22.80 -16.52
C ALA A 82 10.04 22.60 -16.54
N SER A 83 10.73 22.93 -15.48
CA SER A 83 12.21 22.93 -15.41
C SER A 83 12.86 21.63 -14.96
N GLY A 84 12.12 20.53 -14.81
CA GLY A 84 12.73 19.22 -14.96
C GLY A 84 12.90 18.33 -13.75
N SER A 85 12.26 18.51 -12.61
CA SER A 85 12.11 17.38 -11.69
C SER A 85 10.95 16.51 -12.16
N LYS A 86 11.17 15.20 -12.22
CA LYS A 86 10.07 14.27 -12.52
C LYS A 86 8.99 14.36 -11.44
N PRO A 87 7.72 14.26 -11.83
CA PRO A 87 6.63 14.17 -10.88
C PRO A 87 6.83 13.01 -9.88
N THR A 88 6.30 13.17 -8.70
CA THR A 88 6.39 12.15 -7.66
C THR A 88 5.05 11.48 -7.43
N LEU A 89 5.09 10.18 -7.31
CA LEU A 89 3.99 9.31 -6.92
C LEU A 89 4.35 8.65 -5.59
N THR A 90 3.53 8.81 -4.58
CA THR A 90 3.63 8.08 -3.32
C THR A 90 2.64 6.92 -3.35
N VAL A 91 3.10 5.73 -3.04
CA VAL A 91 2.26 4.56 -2.80
C VAL A 91 2.23 4.32 -1.32
N LYS A 92 1.03 4.20 -0.76
CA LYS A 92 0.77 3.88 0.63
C LYS A 92 0.03 2.56 0.72
N VAL A 93 0.60 1.59 1.43
CA VAL A 93 0.06 0.23 1.55
C VAL A 93 -0.53 0.07 2.95
N LYS A 94 -1.75 -0.45 3.02
CA LYS A 94 -2.52 -0.60 4.26
C LYS A 94 -3.20 -1.96 4.37
N ASP A 95 -3.37 -2.41 5.63
CA ASP A 95 -4.27 -3.48 6.06
C ASP A 95 -5.33 -2.84 6.95
N GLY A 96 -6.49 -2.54 6.39
CA GLY A 96 -7.49 -1.71 7.07
C GLY A 96 -6.93 -0.32 7.43
N GLU A 97 -6.84 -0.02 8.73
CA GLU A 97 -6.25 1.24 9.22
C GLU A 97 -4.74 1.15 9.46
N ASP A 98 -4.16 -0.05 9.52
CA ASP A 98 -2.75 -0.28 9.81
C ASP A 98 -1.87 -0.07 8.56
N ASN A 99 -0.65 0.38 8.77
CA ASN A 99 0.32 0.56 7.70
C ASN A 99 1.13 -0.73 7.50
N VAL A 100 1.26 -1.16 6.24
CA VAL A 100 2.07 -2.35 5.89
C VAL A 100 3.49 -1.91 5.54
N SER A 101 4.43 -2.15 6.45
CA SER A 101 5.86 -1.91 6.25
C SER A 101 6.54 -3.11 5.58
N GLY A 102 7.52 -2.87 4.73
CA GLY A 102 8.28 -3.92 4.05
C GLY A 102 7.56 -4.57 2.87
N ALA A 103 6.39 -4.05 2.47
CA ALA A 103 5.72 -4.49 1.25
C ALA A 103 6.56 -4.10 0.02
N THR A 104 6.75 -5.04 -0.88
CA THR A 104 7.40 -4.81 -2.18
C THR A 104 6.40 -4.19 -3.14
N VAL A 105 6.70 -2.99 -3.61
CA VAL A 105 5.89 -2.27 -4.61
C VAL A 105 6.66 -2.23 -5.91
N THR A 106 6.04 -2.66 -7.01
CA THR A 106 6.62 -2.64 -8.35
C THR A 106 5.80 -1.73 -9.27
N ILE A 107 6.46 -0.77 -9.91
CA ILE A 107 5.88 0.10 -10.94
C ILE A 107 6.76 0.07 -12.18
N GLY A 108 6.26 -0.49 -13.27
CA GLY A 108 7.04 -0.75 -14.47
C GLY A 108 8.17 -1.74 -14.19
N SER A 109 9.42 -1.30 -14.31
CA SER A 109 10.61 -2.11 -13.98
C SER A 109 11.28 -1.70 -12.66
N THR A 110 10.66 -0.81 -11.89
CA THR A 110 11.24 -0.28 -10.65
C THR A 110 10.53 -0.89 -9.46
N GLU A 111 11.30 -1.55 -8.62
CA GLU A 111 10.86 -2.16 -7.36
C GLU A 111 11.36 -1.33 -6.18
N LYS A 112 10.52 -1.15 -5.16
CA LYS A 112 10.84 -0.49 -3.89
C LYS A 112 10.03 -1.10 -2.76
N THR A 113 10.54 -0.99 -1.54
CA THR A 113 9.84 -1.42 -0.33
C THR A 113 9.20 -0.24 0.39
N THR A 114 8.09 -0.50 1.08
CA THR A 114 7.44 0.48 1.95
C THR A 114 8.20 0.65 3.27
N ASP A 115 8.23 1.88 3.76
CA ASP A 115 8.80 2.23 5.06
C ASP A 115 7.86 1.90 6.24
N ALA A 116 8.24 2.32 7.47
CA ALA A 116 7.42 2.12 8.66
C ALA A 116 6.04 2.82 8.63
N SER A 117 5.87 3.81 7.75
CA SER A 117 4.59 4.48 7.48
C SER A 117 3.75 3.77 6.40
N GLY A 118 4.24 2.64 5.89
CA GLY A 118 3.65 1.94 4.76
C GLY A 118 3.81 2.67 3.43
N GLU A 119 4.78 3.61 3.31
CA GLU A 119 4.91 4.47 2.14
C GLU A 119 6.20 4.20 1.36
N THR A 120 6.10 4.35 0.04
CA THR A 120 7.25 4.44 -0.86
C THR A 120 6.99 5.46 -1.96
N THR A 121 8.04 6.11 -2.48
CA THR A 121 7.89 7.21 -3.45
C THR A 121 8.66 6.92 -4.72
N TYR A 122 8.03 7.21 -5.86
CA TYR A 122 8.57 7.06 -7.21
C TYR A 122 8.65 8.41 -7.90
N SER A 123 9.70 8.60 -8.70
CA SER A 123 9.82 9.72 -9.63
C SER A 123 9.57 9.20 -11.05
N LEU A 124 8.38 9.47 -11.58
CA LEU A 124 7.87 8.89 -12.82
C LEU A 124 7.40 10.00 -13.77
N ASP A 125 7.37 9.70 -15.06
CA ASP A 125 6.68 10.54 -16.04
C ASP A 125 5.16 10.34 -15.92
N PHE A 126 4.35 11.29 -16.40
CA PHE A 126 2.91 11.11 -16.44
C PHE A 126 2.52 10.10 -17.52
N ASP A 127 2.07 8.92 -17.09
CA ASP A 127 1.65 7.84 -17.98
C ASP A 127 0.67 6.89 -17.26
N ASN A 128 0.26 5.84 -17.95
CA ASN A 128 -0.45 4.72 -17.35
C ASN A 128 0.59 3.71 -16.83
N TYR A 129 0.40 3.24 -15.63
CA TYR A 129 1.27 2.25 -14.99
C TYR A 129 0.43 1.13 -14.41
N THR A 130 1.02 -0.06 -14.35
CA THR A 130 0.55 -1.12 -13.49
C THR A 130 1.36 -1.02 -12.18
N ILE A 131 0.66 -0.95 -11.06
CA ILE A 131 1.23 -1.12 -9.72
C ILE A 131 1.00 -2.57 -9.33
N MET A 132 2.04 -3.24 -8.87
CA MET A 132 1.95 -4.55 -8.22
C MET A 132 2.49 -4.40 -6.80
N VAL A 133 1.84 -5.07 -5.84
CA VAL A 133 2.28 -5.05 -4.44
C VAL A 133 2.24 -6.47 -3.91
N GLU A 134 3.36 -6.88 -3.31
CA GLU A 134 3.55 -8.18 -2.67
C GLU A 134 4.02 -7.96 -1.23
N ALA A 135 3.42 -8.67 -0.28
CA ALA A 135 3.84 -8.64 1.11
C ALA A 135 3.56 -9.99 1.78
N THR A 136 4.48 -10.44 2.61
CA THR A 136 4.31 -11.71 3.34
C THR A 136 3.06 -11.68 4.21
N GLY A 137 2.19 -12.68 4.03
CA GLY A 137 0.93 -12.80 4.75
C GLY A 137 -0.23 -12.00 4.16
N PHE A 138 -0.09 -11.55 2.93
CA PHE A 138 -1.12 -10.84 2.19
C PHE A 138 -1.28 -11.40 0.78
N GLU A 139 -2.48 -11.23 0.23
CA GLU A 139 -2.73 -11.53 -1.17
C GLU A 139 -2.00 -10.54 -2.08
N ASP A 140 -1.53 -11.03 -3.22
CA ASP A 140 -0.89 -10.19 -4.24
C ASP A 140 -1.90 -9.19 -4.81
N TYR A 141 -1.48 -7.93 -4.89
CA TYR A 141 -2.30 -6.84 -5.43
C TYR A 141 -1.76 -6.36 -6.78
N SER A 142 -2.66 -6.09 -7.72
CA SER A 142 -2.31 -5.48 -9.02
C SER A 142 -3.41 -4.53 -9.51
N GLU A 143 -3.02 -3.31 -9.88
CA GLU A 143 -3.94 -2.30 -10.43
C GLU A 143 -3.28 -1.48 -11.54
N ASN A 144 -4.08 -1.12 -12.56
CA ASN A 144 -3.69 -0.16 -13.59
C ASN A 144 -4.10 1.25 -13.19
N ILE A 145 -3.13 2.14 -13.02
CA ILE A 145 -3.34 3.52 -12.62
C ILE A 145 -3.06 4.51 -13.76
N LYS A 146 -3.73 5.65 -13.71
CA LYS A 146 -3.43 6.83 -14.54
C LYS A 146 -2.71 7.85 -13.68
N PHE A 147 -1.39 7.97 -13.83
CA PHE A 147 -0.61 8.98 -13.14
C PHE A 147 -0.60 10.27 -13.95
N ARG A 148 -1.29 11.30 -13.47
CA ARG A 148 -1.50 12.59 -14.18
C ARG A 148 -1.32 13.82 -13.28
N ALA A 149 -1.11 13.61 -11.98
CA ALA A 149 -0.94 14.69 -11.00
C ALA A 149 0.33 14.48 -10.17
N ASN A 150 1.13 15.53 -10.02
CA ASN A 150 2.33 15.51 -9.17
C ASN A 150 1.94 15.40 -7.68
N HIS A 151 2.82 14.82 -6.87
CA HIS A 151 2.58 14.55 -5.45
C HIS A 151 1.29 13.75 -5.18
N LYS A 152 0.89 12.89 -6.13
CA LYS A 152 -0.24 12.01 -5.98
C LYS A 152 0.09 10.88 -5.00
N THR A 153 -0.81 10.61 -4.08
CA THR A 153 -0.77 9.42 -3.24
C THR A 153 -1.82 8.41 -3.71
N PHE A 154 -1.40 7.17 -3.91
CA PHE A 154 -2.27 6.02 -4.10
C PHE A 154 -2.22 5.19 -2.82
N THR A 155 -3.39 4.98 -2.21
CA THR A 155 -3.53 4.07 -1.08
C THR A 155 -4.01 2.72 -1.60
N ILE A 156 -3.28 1.68 -1.28
CA ILE A 156 -3.54 0.31 -1.70
C ILE A 156 -3.94 -0.48 -0.46
N PRO A 157 -5.17 -0.97 -0.39
CA PRO A 157 -5.58 -1.91 0.64
C PRO A 157 -5.06 -3.30 0.26
N LEU A 158 -4.34 -3.95 1.15
CA LEU A 158 -4.03 -5.38 1.03
C LEU A 158 -5.02 -6.19 1.86
N GLU A 159 -5.34 -7.36 1.35
CA GLU A 159 -6.13 -8.36 2.04
C GLU A 159 -5.18 -9.41 2.63
N ALA A 160 -5.36 -9.74 3.92
CA ALA A 160 -4.52 -10.74 4.56
C ALA A 160 -4.83 -12.14 4.01
N THR A 161 -3.79 -12.91 3.77
CA THR A 161 -3.92 -14.35 3.52
C THR A 161 -4.36 -15.03 4.81
N LEU A 162 -5.42 -15.83 4.73
CA LEU A 162 -6.00 -16.55 5.87
C LEU A 162 -5.68 -18.03 5.74
N CYS A 163 -5.21 -18.62 6.83
CA CYS A 163 -4.79 -20.00 6.93
C CYS A 163 -5.66 -20.78 7.89
N LYS A 164 -5.55 -22.10 7.80
CA LYS A 164 -6.18 -23.05 8.68
C LYS A 164 -5.14 -23.71 9.57
N VAL A 165 -5.41 -23.80 10.86
CA VAL A 165 -4.58 -24.53 11.83
C VAL A 165 -5.33 -25.77 12.30
N THR A 166 -4.78 -26.95 12.01
CA THR A 166 -5.32 -28.23 12.45
C THR A 166 -4.47 -28.75 13.61
N VAL A 167 -5.08 -28.90 14.78
CA VAL A 167 -4.39 -29.38 15.98
C VAL A 167 -4.90 -30.77 16.36
N THR A 168 -4.00 -31.73 16.56
CA THR A 168 -4.31 -33.03 17.13
C THR A 168 -3.76 -33.12 18.55
N ALA A 169 -4.64 -33.27 19.52
CA ALA A 169 -4.29 -33.37 20.95
C ALA A 169 -4.29 -34.81 21.44
N LYS A 170 -3.24 -35.21 22.17
CA LYS A 170 -3.05 -36.53 22.76
C LYS A 170 -2.56 -36.41 24.21
N ASP A 171 -2.80 -37.47 25.00
CA ASP A 171 -2.16 -37.65 26.31
C ASP A 171 -0.74 -38.24 26.18
N GLY A 172 -0.04 -38.40 27.31
CA GLY A 172 1.28 -39.02 27.38
C GLY A 172 1.35 -40.48 26.97
N SER A 173 0.21 -41.15 26.85
CA SER A 173 0.07 -42.56 26.36
C SER A 173 -0.35 -42.60 24.88
N ALA A 174 -0.36 -41.48 24.20
CA ALA A 174 -0.77 -41.30 22.81
C ALA A 174 -2.28 -41.53 22.54
N ASN A 175 -3.12 -41.58 23.56
CA ASN A 175 -4.57 -41.60 23.38
C ASN A 175 -5.04 -40.21 22.90
N LYS A 176 -6.00 -40.18 21.98
CA LYS A 176 -6.64 -38.98 21.48
C LYS A 176 -7.54 -38.38 22.57
N LEU A 177 -7.48 -37.08 22.69
CA LEU A 177 -8.26 -36.31 23.67
C LEU A 177 -9.45 -35.65 22.97
N GLU A 178 -10.67 -36.17 23.25
CA GLU A 178 -11.93 -35.53 22.86
C GLU A 178 -12.22 -34.37 23.82
N ASP A 179 -12.94 -33.34 23.35
CA ASP A 179 -13.38 -32.17 24.10
C ASP A 179 -12.24 -31.34 24.75
N ALA A 180 -10.98 -31.57 24.36
CA ALA A 180 -9.90 -30.69 24.81
C ALA A 180 -10.04 -29.29 24.18
N VAL A 181 -9.92 -28.23 24.97
CA VAL A 181 -9.99 -26.86 24.51
C VAL A 181 -8.63 -26.44 23.94
N ILE A 182 -8.62 -26.03 22.69
CA ILE A 182 -7.45 -25.53 21.97
C ILE A 182 -7.59 -24.00 21.86
N THR A 183 -6.56 -23.26 22.24
CA THR A 183 -6.54 -21.78 22.17
C THR A 183 -5.29 -21.31 21.46
N LEU A 184 -5.47 -20.42 20.49
CA LEU A 184 -4.42 -19.67 19.81
C LEU A 184 -4.45 -18.23 20.31
N SER A 185 -3.34 -17.74 20.84
CA SER A 185 -3.24 -16.37 21.34
C SER A 185 -2.00 -15.65 20.79
N LYS A 186 -2.07 -14.32 20.70
CA LYS A 186 -0.97 -13.44 20.31
C LYS A 186 -0.91 -12.26 21.26
N ASN A 187 0.27 -12.02 21.85
CA ASN A 187 0.45 -10.96 22.87
C ASN A 187 -0.60 -11.04 24.01
N SER A 188 -0.87 -12.24 24.51
CA SER A 188 -1.88 -12.52 25.56
C SER A 188 -3.34 -12.21 25.14
N THR A 189 -3.61 -11.98 23.87
CA THR A 189 -4.98 -11.83 23.34
C THR A 189 -5.37 -13.12 22.62
N GLU A 190 -6.52 -13.71 22.97
CA GLU A 190 -7.07 -14.84 22.24
C GLU A 190 -7.45 -14.42 20.82
N ILE A 191 -6.98 -15.20 19.84
CA ILE A 191 -7.24 -14.99 18.42
C ILE A 191 -8.29 -15.97 17.92
N ALA A 192 -8.16 -17.23 18.32
CA ALA A 192 -9.11 -18.30 18.00
C ALA A 192 -9.10 -19.37 19.08
N SER A 193 -10.24 -20.00 19.28
CA SER A 193 -10.36 -21.19 20.13
C SER A 193 -11.37 -22.17 19.57
N GLY A 194 -11.23 -23.44 19.94
CA GLY A 194 -12.10 -24.53 19.56
C GLY A 194 -11.89 -25.77 20.43
N THR A 195 -12.73 -26.77 20.26
CA THR A 195 -12.63 -28.05 20.98
C THR A 195 -12.25 -29.17 20.00
N THR A 196 -11.54 -30.15 20.50
CA THR A 196 -11.21 -31.35 19.74
C THR A 196 -12.41 -32.29 19.62
N ASP A 197 -12.52 -32.95 18.48
CA ASP A 197 -13.50 -33.97 18.22
C ASP A 197 -13.09 -35.34 18.83
N LYS A 198 -13.92 -36.41 18.59
CA LYS A 198 -13.66 -37.78 19.00
C LYS A 198 -12.32 -38.35 18.50
N ASP A 199 -11.75 -37.76 17.46
CA ASP A 199 -10.46 -38.12 16.90
C ASP A 199 -9.31 -37.26 17.45
N GLY A 200 -9.62 -36.44 18.47
CA GLY A 200 -8.69 -35.53 19.13
C GLY A 200 -8.27 -34.35 18.22
N VAL A 201 -9.08 -34.01 17.21
CA VAL A 201 -8.73 -33.00 16.21
C VAL A 201 -9.58 -31.75 16.39
N CYS A 202 -8.92 -30.59 16.43
CA CYS A 202 -9.53 -29.25 16.35
C CYS A 202 -9.04 -28.53 15.12
N VAL A 203 -9.92 -27.83 14.42
CA VAL A 203 -9.59 -26.99 13.26
C VAL A 203 -9.95 -25.55 13.58
N LEU A 204 -8.95 -24.66 13.50
CA LEU A 204 -9.11 -23.23 13.64
C LEU A 204 -8.94 -22.59 12.26
N GLU A 205 -9.92 -21.82 11.82
CA GLU A 205 -9.94 -21.18 10.50
C GLU A 205 -9.67 -19.67 10.61
N ASP A 206 -9.42 -19.02 9.49
CA ASP A 206 -9.20 -17.57 9.36
C ASP A 206 -8.01 -17.04 10.18
N ILE A 207 -6.94 -17.85 10.28
CA ILE A 207 -5.74 -17.48 11.03
C ILE A 207 -4.78 -16.75 10.12
N ARG A 208 -4.40 -15.52 10.49
CA ARG A 208 -3.39 -14.73 9.77
C ARG A 208 -1.99 -15.28 9.98
N PHE A 209 -1.07 -14.95 9.07
CA PHE A 209 0.35 -15.24 9.25
C PHE A 209 0.89 -14.64 10.55
N GLY A 210 1.71 -15.40 11.23
CA GLY A 210 2.35 -14.93 12.47
C GLY A 210 2.79 -16.04 13.39
N THR A 211 3.42 -15.64 14.50
CA THR A 211 3.77 -16.55 15.59
C THR A 211 2.78 -16.37 16.73
N TYR A 212 2.24 -17.47 17.19
CA TYR A 212 1.19 -17.58 18.20
C TYR A 212 1.64 -18.42 19.39
N THR A 213 1.02 -18.21 20.53
CA THR A 213 1.03 -19.18 21.63
C THR A 213 -0.13 -20.14 21.40
N LEU A 214 0.19 -21.43 21.24
CA LEU A 214 -0.77 -22.52 21.18
C LEU A 214 -0.89 -23.12 22.58
N ALA A 215 -2.08 -23.06 23.18
CA ALA A 215 -2.38 -23.68 24.44
C ALA A 215 -3.49 -24.75 24.25
N ALA A 216 -3.47 -25.78 25.07
CA ALA A 216 -4.50 -26.78 25.12
C ALA A 216 -4.72 -27.23 26.56
N VAL A 217 -5.99 -27.53 26.89
CA VAL A 217 -6.40 -28.06 28.21
C VAL A 217 -7.41 -29.17 27.99
N SER A 218 -7.24 -30.31 28.69
CA SER A 218 -8.22 -31.42 28.65
C SER A 218 -9.56 -31.01 29.28
N ASP A 219 -10.64 -31.69 28.91
CA ASP A 219 -11.98 -31.40 29.43
C ASP A 219 -12.06 -31.45 30.97
N ASP A 220 -11.32 -32.35 31.60
CA ASP A 220 -11.23 -32.49 33.07
C ASP A 220 -10.19 -31.54 33.72
N GLU A 221 -9.53 -30.67 32.92
CA GLU A 221 -8.50 -29.73 33.32
C GLU A 221 -7.26 -30.34 33.99
N THR A 222 -7.09 -31.68 33.90
CA THR A 222 -5.95 -32.36 34.53
C THR A 222 -4.69 -32.36 33.66
N LEU A 223 -4.83 -32.15 32.35
CA LEU A 223 -3.72 -32.13 31.39
C LEU A 223 -3.69 -30.81 30.66
N ALA A 224 -2.50 -30.28 30.43
CA ALA A 224 -2.30 -29.03 29.68
C ALA A 224 -1.08 -29.09 28.74
N TYR A 225 -1.09 -28.20 27.78
CA TYR A 225 0.01 -27.93 26.87
C TYR A 225 0.11 -26.41 26.61
N THR A 226 1.34 -25.92 26.52
CA THR A 226 1.61 -24.57 26.02
C THR A 226 2.88 -24.60 25.17
N GLY A 227 2.84 -24.00 23.99
CA GLY A 227 3.95 -23.95 23.06
C GLY A 227 3.82 -22.79 22.07
N SER A 228 4.84 -22.60 21.24
CA SER A 228 4.81 -21.64 20.15
C SER A 228 4.46 -22.33 18.84
N LEU A 229 3.61 -21.68 18.02
CA LEU A 229 3.24 -22.12 16.68
C LEU A 229 3.45 -20.95 15.70
N THR A 230 4.20 -21.18 14.63
CA THR A 230 4.29 -20.21 13.52
C THR A 230 3.34 -20.65 12.42
N VAL A 231 2.53 -19.72 11.92
CA VAL A 231 1.59 -19.91 10.83
C VAL A 231 2.07 -19.04 9.67
N ASP A 232 2.49 -19.68 8.58
CA ASP A 232 2.93 -19.08 7.32
C ASP A 232 2.31 -19.77 6.09
N ASP A 233 1.46 -20.77 6.34
CA ASP A 233 0.60 -21.52 5.42
C ASP A 233 -0.46 -22.25 6.27
N ASP A 234 -1.27 -23.12 5.66
CA ASP A 234 -2.11 -24.08 6.39
C ASP A 234 -1.23 -25.00 7.25
N GLU A 235 -1.45 -24.98 8.57
CA GLU A 235 -0.59 -25.66 9.53
C GLU A 235 -1.28 -26.90 10.15
N THR A 236 -0.45 -27.91 10.45
CA THR A 236 -0.88 -29.09 11.21
C THR A 236 0.07 -29.31 12.39
N ALA A 237 -0.45 -29.26 13.60
CA ALA A 237 0.28 -29.52 14.83
C ALA A 237 -0.25 -30.78 15.55
N THR A 238 0.66 -31.61 16.05
CA THR A 238 0.32 -32.67 17.00
C THR A 238 0.94 -32.33 18.33
N ILE A 239 0.12 -32.22 19.37
CA ILE A 239 0.53 -31.84 20.71
C ILE A 239 0.25 -32.97 21.71
N THR A 240 1.09 -33.04 22.72
CA THR A 240 0.90 -33.98 23.84
C THR A 240 0.68 -33.19 25.11
N LEU A 241 -0.47 -33.36 25.73
CA LEU A 241 -0.80 -32.73 27.00
C LEU A 241 -0.17 -33.55 28.15
N THR A 242 0.36 -32.80 29.15
CA THR A 242 0.96 -33.38 30.35
C THR A 242 0.20 -32.93 31.57
N ALA A 243 0.32 -33.66 32.69
CA ALA A 243 -0.34 -33.34 33.93
C ALA A 243 -0.02 -31.90 34.36
N VAL A 244 -1.06 -31.19 34.79
CA VAL A 244 -0.91 -29.86 35.42
C VAL A 244 -0.27 -30.09 36.79
N GLU A 245 0.91 -29.47 37.05
CA GLU A 245 1.51 -29.52 38.38
C GLU A 245 0.63 -28.74 39.36
N ASP A 246 0.19 -29.40 40.41
CA ASP A 246 -0.60 -28.76 41.49
C ASP A 246 0.40 -28.07 42.44
N ASP A 247 0.58 -26.77 42.33
CA ASP A 247 1.47 -25.97 43.19
C ASP A 247 1.05 -25.93 44.67
N ASN A 248 0.19 -26.87 45.13
CA ASN A 248 -0.40 -26.89 46.45
C ASN A 248 0.23 -27.93 47.40
N GLU A 249 1.43 -28.48 47.11
CA GLU A 249 2.19 -29.25 48.10
C GLU A 249 3.30 -28.41 48.77
N GLY A 250 2.91 -27.51 49.66
CA GLY A 250 3.86 -26.71 50.38
C GLY A 250 3.33 -26.10 51.69
N GLY A 251 2.98 -26.93 52.64
CA GLY A 251 2.58 -26.37 53.92
C GLY A 251 2.05 -27.31 54.97
N SER A 252 2.85 -28.25 55.44
CA SER A 252 2.65 -28.79 56.78
C SER A 252 3.97 -29.33 57.32
N GLU A 253 4.64 -28.50 58.10
CA GLU A 253 5.14 -28.89 59.42
C GLU A 253 5.65 -27.64 60.13
#